data_2cb8b82aba94ed6d8ba8d5a20c8f2745
#
_entry.id   2cb8b82aba94ed6d8ba8d5a20c8f2745
#
_cell.length_a   1.000
_cell.length_b   1.000
_cell.length_c   1.000
_cell.angle_alpha   90.00
_cell.angle_beta   90.00
_cell.angle_gamma   90.00
#
_symmetry.space_group_name_H-M   'P 1'
#
loop_
_entity.id
_entity.type
_entity.pdbx_description
1 polymer ?
#
loop_
_entity_poly.entity_id
_entity_poly.type
_entity_poly.pdbx_seq_one_letter_code
_entity_poly.pdbx_strand_id
1 'polypeptide(L)'
;MENVIRILTKNGLKKIGLADHLWTSDTIVPSDWYKSMDGSAHLCLHKTVHSRKWDIEVLVGCEAETQAPGVFGITHELKAKLDFVVMSASHFHMKQFIEQPPERTPRGIANHLLRFFISATSSGLPDVIVHPLFPFGYGNMYEAAINTISDAELTDALVIAANNNVGLEINPCSLPNPVRDRIFELETPLRIFELAKKVGCKFTFGSDAHAPEEFKNLQRLQYFADALKLTEDDLHPLAKQ
;
A
#
# COMPACT_ATOMS: atom_id res chain seq x y z
N MET A 1 -8.33 -18.44 -4.30
CA MET A 1 -9.34 -17.60 -3.64
C MET A 1 -10.06 -18.33 -2.50
N GLU A 2 -10.94 -19.30 -2.72
CA GLU A 2 -11.72 -19.97 -1.66
C GLU A 2 -10.86 -20.51 -0.51
N ASN A 3 -9.70 -21.09 -0.82
CA ASN A 3 -8.76 -21.59 0.19
C ASN A 3 -8.18 -20.46 1.06
N VAL A 4 -7.89 -19.31 0.45
CA VAL A 4 -7.41 -18.11 1.16
C VAL A 4 -8.48 -17.60 2.11
N ILE A 5 -9.71 -17.40 1.63
CA ILE A 5 -10.84 -16.94 2.45
C ILE A 5 -11.03 -17.89 3.64
N ARG A 6 -11.03 -19.21 3.40
CA ARG A 6 -11.19 -20.22 4.46
C ARG A 6 -10.08 -20.16 5.52
N ILE A 7 -8.82 -19.97 5.10
CA ILE A 7 -7.69 -19.83 6.02
C ILE A 7 -7.86 -18.59 6.89
N LEU A 8 -8.19 -17.46 6.30
CA LEU A 8 -8.33 -16.19 6.99
C LEU A 8 -9.54 -16.19 7.94
N THR A 9 -10.67 -16.79 7.51
CA THR A 9 -11.84 -17.00 8.37
C THR A 9 -11.49 -17.83 9.61
N LYS A 10 -10.75 -18.94 9.43
CA LYS A 10 -10.28 -19.77 10.55
C LYS A 10 -9.35 -19.03 11.51
N ASN A 11 -8.65 -18.02 11.03
CA ASN A 11 -7.80 -17.15 11.85
C ASN A 11 -8.58 -16.01 12.52
N GLY A 12 -9.91 -16.03 12.43
CA GLY A 12 -10.79 -15.10 13.15
C GLY A 12 -11.04 -13.77 12.46
N LEU A 13 -10.57 -13.57 11.22
CA LEU A 13 -10.88 -12.36 10.46
C LEU A 13 -12.38 -12.31 10.14
N LYS A 14 -12.95 -11.11 10.16
CA LYS A 14 -14.35 -10.82 9.85
C LYS A 14 -14.52 -10.16 8.49
N LYS A 15 -13.45 -9.50 8.00
CA LYS A 15 -13.41 -8.80 6.74
C LYS A 15 -12.04 -9.01 6.09
N ILE A 16 -12.01 -9.17 4.77
CA ILE A 16 -10.78 -9.23 3.97
C ILE A 16 -10.96 -8.46 2.68
N GLY A 17 -9.88 -7.83 2.21
CA GLY A 17 -9.74 -7.29 0.86
C GLY A 17 -8.81 -8.17 0.03
N LEU A 18 -9.24 -8.50 -1.18
CA LEU A 18 -8.42 -9.17 -2.19
C LEU A 18 -7.98 -8.14 -3.21
N ALA A 19 -6.68 -7.95 -3.38
CA ALA A 19 -6.09 -7.05 -4.36
C ALA A 19 -4.94 -7.74 -5.07
N ASP A 20 -4.83 -7.52 -6.35
CA ASP A 20 -3.69 -7.92 -7.19
C ASP A 20 -3.22 -6.68 -7.96
N HIS A 21 -2.00 -6.72 -8.48
CA HIS A 21 -1.43 -5.61 -9.23
C HIS A 21 -2.28 -5.21 -10.44
N LEU A 22 -2.36 -3.89 -10.69
CA LEU A 22 -3.09 -3.34 -11.82
C LEU A 22 -2.37 -2.15 -12.44
N TRP A 23 -2.22 -2.20 -13.79
CA TRP A 23 -1.80 -1.07 -14.61
C TRP A 23 -2.39 -1.19 -16.01
N THR A 24 -3.32 -0.32 -16.35
CA THR A 24 -4.02 -0.35 -17.63
C THR A 24 -3.26 0.41 -18.73
N SER A 25 -3.36 -0.05 -19.97
CA SER A 25 -2.75 0.62 -21.14
C SER A 25 -3.37 1.99 -21.43
N ASP A 26 -4.55 2.28 -20.91
CA ASP A 26 -5.22 3.57 -21.09
C ASP A 26 -4.51 4.70 -20.32
N THR A 27 -3.72 4.35 -19.30
CA THR A 27 -3.11 5.31 -18.40
C THR A 27 -1.60 5.19 -18.28
N ILE A 28 -1.06 4.00 -18.54
CA ILE A 28 0.36 3.65 -18.36
C ILE A 28 0.92 3.11 -19.67
N VAL A 29 2.14 3.53 -20.02
CA VAL A 29 2.89 2.95 -21.13
C VAL A 29 3.46 1.60 -20.70
N PRO A 30 3.04 0.48 -21.31
CA PRO A 30 3.59 -0.84 -20.97
C PRO A 30 5.05 -0.94 -21.42
N SER A 31 5.77 -1.90 -20.83
CA SER A 31 7.14 -2.23 -21.25
C SER A 31 7.21 -3.68 -21.75
N ASP A 32 8.40 -4.09 -22.23
CA ASP A 32 8.59 -5.47 -22.67
C ASP A 32 8.38 -6.50 -21.56
N TRP A 33 8.68 -6.12 -20.31
CA TRP A 33 8.54 -6.97 -19.14
C TRP A 33 7.20 -6.79 -18.43
N TYR A 34 6.71 -5.56 -18.37
CA TYR A 34 5.48 -5.18 -17.64
C TYR A 34 4.39 -4.83 -18.66
N LYS A 35 3.78 -5.87 -19.23
CA LYS A 35 2.63 -5.71 -20.13
C LYS A 35 1.46 -5.12 -19.34
N SER A 36 0.68 -4.28 -20.01
CA SER A 36 -0.52 -3.72 -19.38
C SER A 36 -1.51 -4.80 -18.96
N MET A 37 -2.25 -4.49 -17.90
CA MET A 37 -3.34 -5.31 -17.38
C MET A 37 -4.63 -4.51 -17.49
N ASP A 38 -5.62 -5.02 -18.22
CA ASP A 38 -6.86 -4.29 -18.54
C ASP A 38 -7.91 -4.28 -17.40
N GLY A 39 -7.60 -4.92 -16.29
CA GLY A 39 -8.51 -5.06 -15.17
C GLY A 39 -9.61 -6.11 -15.31
N SER A 40 -9.71 -6.80 -16.44
CA SER A 40 -10.75 -7.82 -16.67
C SER A 40 -10.73 -8.94 -15.63
N ALA A 41 -9.54 -9.36 -15.20
CA ALA A 41 -9.38 -10.37 -14.13
C ALA A 41 -9.95 -9.89 -12.80
N HIS A 42 -9.72 -8.63 -12.43
CA HIS A 42 -10.25 -8.01 -11.21
C HIS A 42 -11.78 -7.94 -11.25
N LEU A 43 -12.35 -7.51 -12.37
CA LEU A 43 -13.80 -7.45 -12.56
C LEU A 43 -14.44 -8.84 -12.58
N CYS A 44 -13.79 -9.83 -13.16
CA CYS A 44 -14.24 -11.23 -13.11
C CYS A 44 -14.23 -11.76 -11.68
N LEU A 45 -13.16 -11.49 -10.92
CA LEU A 45 -13.04 -11.86 -9.51
C LEU A 45 -14.12 -11.16 -8.68
N HIS A 46 -14.32 -9.86 -8.86
CA HIS A 46 -15.35 -9.06 -8.18
C HIS A 46 -16.74 -9.68 -8.40
N LYS A 47 -17.12 -9.93 -9.66
CA LYS A 47 -18.39 -10.60 -9.99
C LYS A 47 -18.51 -11.98 -9.33
N THR A 48 -17.44 -12.76 -9.33
CA THR A 48 -17.43 -14.12 -8.75
C THR A 48 -17.61 -14.07 -7.25
N VAL A 49 -16.94 -13.17 -6.55
CA VAL A 49 -17.03 -13.00 -5.11
C VAL A 49 -18.45 -12.56 -4.72
N HIS A 50 -18.98 -11.53 -5.38
CA HIS A 50 -20.31 -10.98 -5.07
C HIS A 50 -21.50 -11.84 -5.53
N SER A 51 -21.25 -12.87 -6.34
CA SER A 51 -22.29 -13.86 -6.71
C SER A 51 -22.53 -14.92 -5.62
N ARG A 52 -21.76 -14.94 -4.54
CA ARG A 52 -21.79 -15.95 -3.48
C ARG A 52 -21.94 -15.32 -2.09
N LYS A 53 -22.35 -16.13 -1.13
CA LYS A 53 -22.29 -15.78 0.30
C LYS A 53 -21.03 -16.37 0.91
N TRP A 54 -20.38 -15.58 1.72
CA TRP A 54 -19.20 -15.95 2.50
C TRP A 54 -19.50 -15.81 3.99
N ASP A 55 -18.77 -16.55 4.83
CA ASP A 55 -18.89 -16.44 6.30
C ASP A 55 -18.26 -15.15 6.85
N ILE A 56 -17.52 -14.43 6.01
CA ILE A 56 -16.91 -13.14 6.31
C ILE A 56 -17.18 -12.15 5.18
N GLU A 57 -17.01 -10.86 5.43
CA GLU A 57 -17.08 -9.85 4.40
C GLU A 57 -15.85 -9.94 3.49
N VAL A 58 -16.06 -10.09 2.19
CA VAL A 58 -15.00 -10.19 1.18
C VAL A 58 -15.14 -9.05 0.19
N LEU A 59 -14.15 -8.17 0.16
CA LEU A 59 -14.03 -7.08 -0.78
C LEU A 59 -13.03 -7.43 -1.89
N VAL A 60 -13.28 -6.95 -3.10
CA VAL A 60 -12.38 -7.11 -4.24
C VAL A 60 -11.97 -5.75 -4.79
N GLY A 61 -10.69 -5.49 -4.71
CA GLY A 61 -10.06 -4.29 -5.24
C GLY A 61 -8.89 -4.60 -6.15
N CYS A 62 -7.99 -3.65 -6.24
CA CYS A 62 -6.72 -3.82 -6.93
C CYS A 62 -5.61 -3.05 -6.21
N GLU A 63 -4.36 -3.44 -6.47
CA GLU A 63 -3.18 -2.65 -6.18
C GLU A 63 -2.74 -1.92 -7.46
N ALA A 64 -3.16 -0.66 -7.58
CA ALA A 64 -2.81 0.17 -8.73
C ALA A 64 -1.38 0.72 -8.62
N GLU A 65 -0.65 0.69 -9.73
CA GLU A 65 0.72 1.21 -9.78
C GLU A 65 0.77 2.73 -10.02
N THR A 66 1.72 3.39 -9.38
CA THR A 66 2.15 4.73 -9.76
C THR A 66 3.41 4.61 -10.62
N GLN A 67 3.29 4.83 -11.94
CA GLN A 67 4.43 4.74 -12.85
C GLN A 67 5.36 5.95 -12.73
N ALA A 68 4.77 7.12 -12.57
CA ALA A 68 5.43 8.39 -12.32
C ALA A 68 4.45 9.33 -11.61
N PRO A 69 4.90 10.43 -11.01
CA PRO A 69 3.99 11.44 -10.49
C PRO A 69 2.99 11.92 -11.56
N GLY A 70 1.70 11.75 -11.29
CA GLY A 70 0.61 12.04 -12.24
C GLY A 70 0.27 10.91 -13.22
N VAL A 71 0.97 9.78 -13.19
CA VAL A 71 0.73 8.64 -14.07
C VAL A 71 0.39 7.40 -13.24
N PHE A 72 -0.89 7.03 -13.24
CA PHE A 72 -1.44 5.98 -12.37
C PHE A 72 -2.02 4.84 -13.18
N GLY A 73 -1.88 3.62 -12.69
CA GLY A 73 -2.29 2.38 -13.37
C GLY A 73 -3.79 2.14 -13.43
N ILE A 74 -4.63 3.08 -13.02
CA ILE A 74 -6.07 2.91 -12.96
C ILE A 74 -6.80 4.20 -13.39
N THR A 75 -7.99 4.04 -13.99
CA THR A 75 -8.91 5.13 -14.27
C THR A 75 -10.00 5.25 -13.20
N HIS A 76 -10.61 6.43 -13.08
CA HIS A 76 -11.80 6.62 -12.23
C HIS A 76 -12.96 5.70 -12.63
N GLU A 77 -13.11 5.41 -13.92
CA GLU A 77 -14.15 4.50 -14.41
C GLU A 77 -13.93 3.06 -13.91
N LEU A 78 -12.70 2.59 -13.92
CA LEU A 78 -12.39 1.24 -13.41
C LEU A 78 -12.47 1.19 -11.88
N LYS A 79 -11.99 2.24 -11.18
CA LYS A 79 -12.16 2.37 -9.73
C LYS A 79 -13.62 2.20 -9.32
N ALA A 80 -14.55 2.85 -10.00
CA ALA A 80 -15.98 2.80 -9.68
C ALA A 80 -16.62 1.41 -9.83
N LYS A 81 -15.91 0.44 -10.41
CA LYS A 81 -16.36 -0.95 -10.60
C LYS A 81 -15.76 -1.93 -9.59
N LEU A 82 -14.93 -1.45 -8.68
CA LEU A 82 -14.26 -2.24 -7.65
C LEU A 82 -14.74 -1.77 -6.26
N ASP A 83 -14.55 -2.61 -5.24
CA ASP A 83 -14.93 -2.25 -3.87
C ASP A 83 -13.94 -1.26 -3.25
N PHE A 84 -12.66 -1.32 -3.67
CA PHE A 84 -11.60 -0.42 -3.20
C PHE A 84 -10.41 -0.40 -4.17
N VAL A 85 -9.58 0.62 -4.01
CA VAL A 85 -8.29 0.73 -4.70
C VAL A 85 -7.20 0.99 -3.66
N VAL A 86 -6.24 0.09 -3.55
CA VAL A 86 -4.98 0.41 -2.90
C VAL A 86 -3.96 0.81 -3.97
N MET A 87 -3.03 1.67 -3.64
CA MET A 87 -2.06 2.16 -4.62
C MET A 87 -0.63 2.11 -4.07
N SER A 88 0.25 1.54 -4.88
CA SER A 88 1.69 1.59 -4.62
C SER A 88 2.27 2.89 -5.16
N ALA A 89 3.05 3.57 -4.32
CA ALA A 89 3.78 4.79 -4.67
C ALA A 89 5.30 4.61 -4.47
N SER A 90 5.81 3.38 -4.56
CA SER A 90 7.19 3.08 -4.14
C SER A 90 7.83 1.85 -4.79
N HIS A 91 7.24 1.28 -5.84
CA HIS A 91 7.75 0.08 -6.51
C HIS A 91 8.95 0.34 -7.43
N PHE A 92 9.97 1.05 -6.95
CA PHE A 92 11.16 1.39 -7.74
C PHE A 92 12.02 0.17 -8.13
N HIS A 93 11.72 -1.03 -7.61
CA HIS A 93 12.32 -2.27 -8.08
C HIS A 93 11.88 -2.63 -9.52
N MET A 94 10.73 -2.12 -9.97
CA MET A 94 10.23 -2.31 -11.34
C MET A 94 10.97 -1.36 -12.31
N LYS A 95 12.27 -1.61 -12.48
CA LYS A 95 13.15 -0.80 -13.35
C LYS A 95 12.63 -0.81 -14.78
N GLN A 96 12.85 0.31 -15.52
CA GLN A 96 12.38 0.53 -16.89
C GLN A 96 10.85 0.63 -17.04
N PHE A 97 10.11 0.52 -15.94
CA PHE A 97 8.67 0.69 -15.92
C PHE A 97 8.25 1.83 -14.98
N ILE A 98 8.73 1.83 -13.75
CA ILE A 98 8.51 2.91 -12.79
C ILE A 98 9.64 3.94 -12.90
N GLU A 99 9.30 5.23 -12.89
CA GLU A 99 10.28 6.32 -12.86
C GLU A 99 11.24 6.13 -11.68
N GLN A 100 12.53 6.20 -11.98
CA GLN A 100 13.56 5.97 -10.97
C GLN A 100 14.02 7.29 -10.34
N PRO A 101 14.47 7.29 -9.07
CA PRO A 101 15.04 8.48 -8.46
C PRO A 101 16.23 8.99 -9.30
N PRO A 102 16.26 10.28 -9.63
CA PRO A 102 17.34 10.87 -10.45
C PRO A 102 18.69 10.79 -9.75
N GLU A 103 18.67 10.80 -8.43
CA GLU A 103 19.86 10.65 -7.59
C GLU A 103 19.69 9.45 -6.66
N ARG A 104 20.67 8.53 -6.69
CA ARG A 104 20.70 7.35 -5.81
C ARG A 104 21.41 7.64 -4.49
N THR A 105 21.13 8.82 -3.92
CA THR A 105 21.53 9.21 -2.56
C THR A 105 20.35 9.04 -1.61
N PRO A 106 20.56 8.93 -0.29
CA PRO A 106 19.45 8.88 0.66
C PRO A 106 18.46 10.03 0.46
N ARG A 107 18.92 11.26 0.33
CA ARG A 107 18.06 12.43 0.10
C ARG A 107 17.36 12.40 -1.26
N GLY A 108 18.04 11.96 -2.31
CA GLY A 108 17.46 11.82 -3.66
C GLY A 108 16.30 10.79 -3.65
N ILE A 109 16.49 9.65 -3.00
CA ILE A 109 15.45 8.63 -2.82
C ILE A 109 14.30 9.18 -1.98
N ALA A 110 14.59 9.88 -0.88
CA ALA A 110 13.59 10.50 -0.02
C ALA A 110 12.70 11.51 -0.77
N ASN A 111 13.32 12.42 -1.54
CA ASN A 111 12.59 13.39 -2.35
C ASN A 111 11.69 12.70 -3.38
N HIS A 112 12.18 11.62 -3.98
CA HIS A 112 11.41 10.85 -4.96
C HIS A 112 10.22 10.13 -4.32
N LEU A 113 10.41 9.51 -3.16
CA LEU A 113 9.33 8.91 -2.37
C LEU A 113 8.24 9.93 -2.04
N LEU A 114 8.62 11.11 -1.53
CA LEU A 114 7.67 12.16 -1.19
C LEU A 114 6.88 12.64 -2.42
N ARG A 115 7.55 12.83 -3.56
CA ARG A 115 6.88 13.21 -4.82
C ARG A 115 5.84 12.19 -5.26
N PHE A 116 6.18 10.90 -5.23
CA PHE A 116 5.26 9.81 -5.58
C PHE A 116 4.10 9.76 -4.61
N PHE A 117 4.38 9.77 -3.31
CA PHE A 117 3.38 9.72 -2.25
C PHE A 117 2.38 10.89 -2.35
N ILE A 118 2.88 12.12 -2.46
CA ILE A 118 2.03 13.32 -2.61
C ILE A 118 1.19 13.25 -3.88
N SER A 119 1.79 12.82 -4.99
CA SER A 119 1.08 12.69 -6.25
C SER A 119 -0.04 11.65 -6.17
N ALA A 120 0.24 10.48 -5.60
CA ALA A 120 -0.74 9.42 -5.44
C ALA A 120 -1.89 9.85 -4.51
N THR A 121 -1.57 10.40 -3.34
CA THR A 121 -2.56 10.82 -2.35
C THR A 121 -3.41 12.02 -2.80
N SER A 122 -2.93 12.83 -3.75
CA SER A 122 -3.67 13.96 -4.34
C SER A 122 -4.52 13.58 -5.55
N SER A 123 -4.41 12.35 -6.07
CA SER A 123 -5.04 11.96 -7.34
C SER A 123 -6.55 11.70 -7.26
N GLY A 124 -7.09 11.46 -6.05
CA GLY A 124 -8.47 11.01 -5.85
C GLY A 124 -8.71 9.54 -6.25
N LEU A 125 -7.65 8.82 -6.64
CA LEU A 125 -7.75 7.41 -7.08
C LEU A 125 -7.63 6.41 -5.93
N PRO A 126 -6.61 6.44 -5.05
CA PRO A 126 -6.48 5.45 -3.99
C PRO A 126 -7.47 5.69 -2.84
N ASP A 127 -7.92 4.62 -2.24
CA ASP A 127 -8.53 4.63 -0.93
C ASP A 127 -7.45 4.46 0.16
N VAL A 128 -6.35 3.76 -0.18
CA VAL A 128 -5.22 3.48 0.73
C VAL A 128 -3.91 3.48 -0.05
N ILE A 129 -2.85 4.03 0.54
CA ILE A 129 -1.47 3.81 0.07
C ILE A 129 -0.91 2.58 0.77
N VAL A 130 -0.50 1.58 -0.01
CA VAL A 130 0.14 0.35 0.50
C VAL A 130 1.62 0.60 0.77
N HIS A 131 2.18 -0.11 1.76
CA HIS A 131 3.60 -0.02 2.17
C HIS A 131 4.17 1.41 2.03
N PRO A 132 3.54 2.41 2.68
CA PRO A 132 3.82 3.82 2.46
C PRO A 132 5.28 4.15 2.74
N LEU A 133 5.90 4.89 1.81
CA LEU A 133 7.27 5.40 1.90
C LEU A 133 8.37 4.33 2.02
N PHE A 134 8.08 3.05 1.72
CA PHE A 134 9.11 2.01 1.67
C PHE A 134 9.66 1.89 0.23
N PRO A 135 10.96 2.23 -0.04
CA PRO A 135 11.50 2.31 -1.40
C PRO A 135 11.91 0.92 -1.91
N PHE A 136 10.99 0.14 -2.45
CA PHE A 136 11.34 -1.15 -3.06
C PHE A 136 12.43 -0.99 -4.12
N GLY A 137 13.43 -1.86 -4.09
CA GLY A 137 14.62 -1.72 -4.93
C GLY A 137 15.75 -0.89 -4.31
N TYR A 138 15.46 -0.15 -3.23
CA TYR A 138 16.41 0.62 -2.41
C TYR A 138 16.20 0.35 -0.91
N GLY A 139 15.71 -0.81 -0.53
CA GLY A 139 15.38 -1.16 0.85
C GLY A 139 16.56 -1.05 1.83
N ASN A 140 17.78 -1.31 1.34
CA ASN A 140 19.02 -1.12 2.09
C ASN A 140 19.35 0.35 2.41
N MET A 141 18.67 1.30 1.75
CA MET A 141 18.80 2.74 1.99
C MET A 141 17.57 3.34 2.68
N TYR A 142 16.58 2.51 3.04
CA TYR A 142 15.31 2.96 3.60
C TYR A 142 15.49 3.87 4.81
N GLU A 143 16.16 3.38 5.85
CA GLU A 143 16.38 4.15 7.07
C GLU A 143 17.17 5.43 6.81
N ALA A 144 18.27 5.33 6.04
CA ALA A 144 19.06 6.49 5.67
C ALA A 144 18.24 7.52 4.89
N ALA A 145 17.37 7.09 3.97
CA ALA A 145 16.49 7.97 3.21
C ALA A 145 15.46 8.66 4.11
N ILE A 146 14.73 7.90 4.92
CA ILE A 146 13.70 8.45 5.83
C ILE A 146 14.31 9.42 6.84
N ASN A 147 15.51 9.15 7.34
CA ASN A 147 16.22 10.03 8.28
C ASN A 147 16.66 11.36 7.65
N THR A 148 16.68 11.48 6.33
CA THR A 148 16.92 12.78 5.66
C THR A 148 15.67 13.65 5.56
N ILE A 149 14.49 13.09 5.79
CA ILE A 149 13.20 13.80 5.75
C ILE A 149 12.92 14.36 7.15
N SER A 150 12.74 15.66 7.26
CA SER A 150 12.32 16.29 8.52
C SER A 150 10.89 15.91 8.92
N ASP A 151 10.55 16.03 10.20
CA ASP A 151 9.17 15.83 10.67
C ASP A 151 8.18 16.79 9.99
N ALA A 152 8.62 18.00 9.66
CA ALA A 152 7.79 18.97 8.95
C ALA A 152 7.45 18.47 7.53
N GLU A 153 8.46 18.03 6.76
CA GLU A 153 8.24 17.49 5.40
C GLU A 153 7.36 16.24 5.40
N LEU A 154 7.57 15.32 6.37
CA LEU A 154 6.69 14.15 6.53
C LEU A 154 5.26 14.58 6.90
N THR A 155 5.12 15.50 7.86
CA THR A 155 3.82 16.01 8.29
C THR A 155 3.07 16.64 7.13
N ASP A 156 3.72 17.49 6.34
CA ASP A 156 3.10 18.15 5.18
C ASP A 156 2.58 17.14 4.16
N ALA A 157 3.36 16.09 3.86
CA ALA A 157 2.93 15.03 2.96
C ALA A 157 1.76 14.20 3.55
N LEU A 158 1.82 13.86 4.83
CA LEU A 158 0.79 13.06 5.52
C LEU A 158 -0.52 13.84 5.70
N VAL A 159 -0.47 15.16 5.91
CA VAL A 159 -1.65 16.03 5.93
C VAL A 159 -2.41 15.98 4.60
N ILE A 160 -1.71 15.86 3.47
CA ILE A 160 -2.36 15.71 2.16
C ILE A 160 -3.15 14.40 2.11
N ALA A 161 -2.56 13.29 2.57
CA ALA A 161 -3.27 12.01 2.64
C ALA A 161 -4.51 12.09 3.56
N ALA A 162 -4.36 12.65 4.76
CA ALA A 162 -5.46 12.81 5.71
C ALA A 162 -6.60 13.67 5.15
N ASN A 163 -6.29 14.81 4.53
CA ASN A 163 -7.27 15.72 3.94
C ASN A 163 -8.03 15.10 2.76
N ASN A 164 -7.42 14.18 2.05
CA ASN A 164 -8.04 13.46 0.94
C ASN A 164 -8.69 12.13 1.39
N ASN A 165 -8.74 11.85 2.70
CA ASN A 165 -9.25 10.60 3.28
C ASN A 165 -8.54 9.34 2.72
N VAL A 166 -7.29 9.44 2.35
CA VAL A 166 -6.48 8.31 1.89
C VAL A 166 -5.85 7.63 3.10
N GLY A 167 -6.17 6.35 3.29
CA GLY A 167 -5.62 5.53 4.37
C GLY A 167 -4.15 5.16 4.13
N LEU A 168 -3.48 4.74 5.19
CA LEU A 168 -2.13 4.19 5.15
C LEU A 168 -2.13 2.74 5.61
N GLU A 169 -1.50 1.89 4.84
CA GLU A 169 -1.38 0.49 5.20
C GLU A 169 -0.21 0.25 6.15
N ILE A 170 -0.48 -0.46 7.24
CA ILE A 170 0.55 -1.10 8.07
C ILE A 170 0.82 -2.48 7.46
N ASN A 171 2.05 -2.70 6.99
CA ASN A 171 2.42 -3.81 6.12
C ASN A 171 3.67 -4.51 6.65
N PRO A 172 3.88 -5.82 6.41
CA PRO A 172 5.08 -6.53 6.82
C PRO A 172 6.40 -5.98 6.27
N CYS A 173 6.38 -5.16 5.19
CA CYS A 173 7.59 -4.47 4.73
C CYS A 173 8.11 -3.45 5.75
N SER A 174 7.24 -2.92 6.62
CA SER A 174 7.61 -2.06 7.74
C SER A 174 8.28 -2.81 8.90
N LEU A 175 8.47 -4.11 8.78
CA LEU A 175 9.19 -4.93 9.76
C LEU A 175 10.57 -5.28 9.22
N PRO A 176 11.64 -5.17 10.05
CA PRO A 176 12.96 -5.64 9.66
C PRO A 176 12.94 -7.10 9.20
N ASN A 177 13.64 -7.38 8.12
CA ASN A 177 13.79 -8.72 7.58
C ASN A 177 15.14 -8.83 6.84
N PRO A 178 16.23 -9.22 7.52
CA PRO A 178 17.56 -9.31 6.91
C PRO A 178 17.64 -10.23 5.69
N VAL A 179 16.80 -11.26 5.64
CA VAL A 179 16.75 -12.19 4.49
C VAL A 179 16.23 -11.51 3.21
N ARG A 180 15.48 -10.42 3.37
CA ARG A 180 14.93 -9.60 2.27
C ARG A 180 15.60 -8.23 2.20
N ASP A 181 16.84 -8.08 2.66
CA ASP A 181 17.61 -6.81 2.70
C ASP A 181 16.89 -5.65 3.38
N ARG A 182 15.96 -5.95 4.31
CA ARG A 182 15.27 -4.95 5.12
C ARG A 182 15.97 -4.84 6.47
N ILE A 183 17.07 -4.07 6.49
CA ILE A 183 17.90 -3.84 7.67
C ILE A 183 17.68 -2.39 8.10
N PHE A 184 16.86 -2.19 9.10
CA PHE A 184 16.54 -0.88 9.69
C PHE A 184 15.97 -1.07 11.09
N GLU A 185 15.99 -0.02 11.88
CA GLU A 185 15.38 0.00 13.21
C GLU A 185 13.86 0.26 13.11
N LEU A 186 13.10 -0.32 14.03
CA LEU A 186 11.62 -0.21 14.06
C LEU A 186 11.14 1.23 14.29
N GLU A 187 11.97 2.06 14.88
CA GLU A 187 11.74 3.49 15.08
C GLU A 187 11.52 4.23 13.77
N THR A 188 12.15 3.79 12.67
CA THR A 188 12.03 4.43 11.36
C THR A 188 10.59 4.38 10.81
N PRO A 189 9.94 3.22 10.64
CA PRO A 189 8.54 3.17 10.24
C PRO A 189 7.60 3.67 11.33
N LEU A 190 7.91 3.45 12.60
CA LEU A 190 7.09 3.92 13.72
C LEU A 190 6.96 5.45 13.70
N ARG A 191 8.06 6.19 13.48
CA ARG A 191 8.06 7.65 13.33
C ARG A 191 7.07 8.11 12.24
N ILE A 192 7.04 7.43 11.10
CA ILE A 192 6.11 7.75 10.01
C ILE A 192 4.66 7.57 10.48
N PHE A 193 4.35 6.43 11.10
CA PHE A 193 2.99 6.13 11.54
C PHE A 193 2.55 6.98 12.73
N GLU A 194 3.45 7.37 13.64
CA GLU A 194 3.15 8.31 14.73
C GLU A 194 2.77 9.69 14.19
N LEU A 195 3.53 10.22 13.23
CA LEU A 195 3.21 11.48 12.57
C LEU A 195 1.89 11.37 11.80
N ALA A 196 1.68 10.26 11.09
CA ALA A 196 0.44 10.01 10.37
C ALA A 196 -0.78 10.00 11.30
N LYS A 197 -0.69 9.29 12.42
CA LYS A 197 -1.75 9.29 13.45
C LYS A 197 -2.00 10.69 14.00
N LYS A 198 -0.95 11.44 14.29
CA LYS A 198 -1.04 12.80 14.82
C LYS A 198 -1.78 13.76 13.90
N VAL A 199 -1.65 13.60 12.59
CA VAL A 199 -2.36 14.43 11.60
C VAL A 199 -3.73 13.87 11.18
N GLY A 200 -4.14 12.73 11.76
CA GLY A 200 -5.47 12.15 11.55
C GLY A 200 -5.59 11.17 10.39
N CYS A 201 -4.47 10.70 9.81
CA CYS A 201 -4.52 9.59 8.86
C CYS A 201 -5.18 8.37 9.49
N LYS A 202 -5.87 7.58 8.67
CA LYS A 202 -6.49 6.31 9.08
C LYS A 202 -5.67 5.14 8.56
N PHE A 203 -5.74 4.00 9.27
CA PHE A 203 -4.89 2.85 9.01
C PHE A 203 -5.68 1.65 8.52
N THR A 204 -5.04 0.86 7.66
CA THR A 204 -5.41 -0.51 7.33
C THR A 204 -4.25 -1.44 7.66
N PHE A 205 -4.52 -2.75 7.64
CA PHE A 205 -3.49 -3.78 7.76
C PHE A 205 -3.51 -4.64 6.50
N GLY A 206 -2.37 -4.77 5.84
CA GLY A 206 -2.20 -5.62 4.68
C GLY A 206 -1.15 -6.70 4.91
N SER A 207 -1.31 -7.84 4.26
CA SER A 207 -0.34 -8.94 4.34
C SER A 207 0.73 -8.86 3.27
N ASP A 208 0.40 -8.30 2.13
CA ASP A 208 1.22 -8.38 0.91
C ASP A 208 1.65 -9.83 0.62
N ALA A 209 0.73 -10.77 0.90
CA ALA A 209 1.01 -12.19 0.85
C ALA A 209 0.81 -12.72 -0.57
N HIS A 210 1.87 -13.26 -1.15
CA HIS A 210 1.87 -13.96 -2.43
C HIS A 210 1.70 -15.47 -2.26
N ALA A 211 1.76 -15.96 -1.01
CA ALA A 211 1.55 -17.36 -0.65
C ALA A 211 0.85 -17.48 0.71
N PRO A 212 0.05 -18.55 0.95
CA PRO A 212 -0.69 -18.73 2.21
C PRO A 212 0.19 -18.74 3.46
N GLU A 213 1.44 -19.18 3.34
CA GLU A 213 2.41 -19.26 4.44
C GLU A 213 2.84 -17.89 4.94
N GLU A 214 2.66 -16.84 4.15
CA GLU A 214 3.04 -15.47 4.50
C GLU A 214 2.00 -14.79 5.39
N PHE A 215 0.75 -15.31 5.47
CA PHE A 215 -0.28 -14.77 6.36
C PHE A 215 0.11 -14.76 7.84
N LYS A 216 1.04 -15.62 8.27
CA LYS A 216 1.61 -15.58 9.63
C LYS A 216 2.28 -14.23 9.97
N ASN A 217 2.71 -13.48 8.96
CA ASN A 217 3.33 -12.17 9.17
C ASN A 217 2.32 -11.12 9.67
N LEU A 218 1.02 -11.29 9.44
CA LEU A 218 -0.01 -10.39 9.94
C LEU A 218 0.02 -10.25 11.47
N GLN A 219 0.28 -11.35 12.20
CA GLN A 219 0.35 -11.31 13.66
C GLN A 219 1.48 -10.39 14.16
N ARG A 220 2.55 -10.24 13.39
CA ARG A 220 3.68 -9.38 13.74
C ARG A 220 3.32 -7.89 13.65
N LEU A 221 2.27 -7.54 12.92
CA LEU A 221 1.80 -6.16 12.78
C LEU A 221 1.12 -5.64 14.05
N GLN A 222 0.76 -6.56 14.98
CA GLN A 222 0.27 -6.19 16.30
C GLN A 222 1.22 -5.23 17.04
N TYR A 223 2.52 -5.38 16.79
CA TYR A 223 3.52 -4.46 17.34
C TYR A 223 3.19 -2.98 17.05
N PHE A 224 2.82 -2.66 15.80
CA PHE A 224 2.47 -1.29 15.43
C PHE A 224 1.14 -0.86 16.05
N ALA A 225 0.16 -1.75 16.09
CA ALA A 225 -1.12 -1.44 16.72
C ALA A 225 -0.94 -1.08 18.21
N ASP A 226 -0.11 -1.85 18.91
CA ASP A 226 0.18 -1.63 20.35
C ASP A 226 1.03 -0.38 20.57
N ALA A 227 2.14 -0.22 19.83
CA ALA A 227 3.04 0.92 19.96
C ALA A 227 2.33 2.25 19.67
N LEU A 228 1.50 2.28 18.63
CA LEU A 228 0.70 3.45 18.26
C LEU A 228 -0.56 3.60 19.09
N LYS A 229 -0.91 2.61 19.93
CA LYS A 229 -2.17 2.57 20.69
C LYS A 229 -3.37 2.82 19.76
N LEU A 230 -3.45 2.06 18.67
CA LEU A 230 -4.52 2.21 17.70
C LEU A 230 -5.85 1.77 18.31
N THR A 231 -6.87 2.54 18.04
CA THR A 231 -8.26 2.27 18.37
C THR A 231 -9.08 2.08 17.10
N GLU A 232 -10.34 1.66 17.21
CA GLU A 232 -11.23 1.55 16.05
C GLU A 232 -11.41 2.89 15.32
N ASP A 233 -11.32 4.01 16.05
CA ASP A 233 -11.40 5.34 15.45
C ASP A 233 -10.20 5.68 14.56
N ASP A 234 -9.06 5.04 14.77
CA ASP A 234 -7.86 5.21 13.95
C ASP A 234 -7.92 4.37 12.67
N LEU A 235 -8.85 3.41 12.57
CA LEU A 235 -8.97 2.55 11.40
C LEU A 235 -9.66 3.25 10.23
N HIS A 236 -9.16 2.99 9.04
CA HIS A 236 -9.84 3.38 7.80
C HIS A 236 -11.19 2.63 7.67
N PRO A 237 -12.23 3.20 7.05
CA PRO A 237 -13.52 2.54 6.89
C PRO A 237 -13.44 1.13 6.27
N LEU A 238 -12.52 0.90 5.36
CA LEU A 238 -12.26 -0.42 4.77
C LEU A 238 -11.79 -1.46 5.79
N ALA A 239 -11.17 -1.06 6.90
CA ALA A 239 -10.66 -1.95 7.95
C ALA A 239 -11.61 -2.09 9.15
N LYS A 240 -12.66 -1.26 9.23
CA LYS A 240 -13.68 -1.37 10.28
C LYS A 240 -14.58 -2.58 10.06
N GLN A 241 -14.96 -3.23 11.17
CA GLN A 241 -15.87 -4.38 11.19
C GLN A 241 -17.31 -3.93 11.39
#